data_5f7f8397361f0a127ae7fc5b54666a68
#
_entry.id   5f7f8397361f0a127ae7fc5b54666a68
#
_cell.length_a   1.000
_cell.length_b   1.000
_cell.length_c   1.000
_cell.angle_alpha   90.00
_cell.angle_beta   90.00
_cell.angle_gamma   90.00
#
_symmetry.space_group_name_H-M   'P 1'
#
loop_
_entity.id
_entity.type
_entity.pdbx_description
1 polymer ?
#
loop_
_entity_poly.entity_id
_entity_poly.type
_entity_poly.pdbx_seq_one_letter_code
_entity_poly.pdbx_strand_id
1 'polypeptide(L)'
;RDLVRSRGLGDVYKRQVIGGEYGTIACVEGAKFQTLQGIARIGKGLEQISGDTFLMKDLSGGRKGIALSDGMGSGEEAFRDSTMVVEMLEELLEAGFPVETAVQMMNTALVIGREEVKFCTLDVCLFDLYRGSCEFVKAGAAATFIKKKDKVEKIVSTTLPIGVIQNIEIDREVCDLESGDYVVMVTDGVLDALPAKEQEEQMIDIIQNTNIVNPTEFALSLIHISEPTRPY
;
A
#
# COMPACT_ATOMS: atom_id res chain seq x y z
N ARG A 1 33.48 -27.67 -14.23
CA ARG A 1 33.71 -26.70 -13.12
C ARG A 1 33.70 -25.25 -13.62
N ASP A 2 32.97 -24.98 -14.65
CA ASP A 2 32.95 -23.65 -15.22
C ASP A 2 31.70 -22.89 -14.70
N LEU A 3 31.95 -21.95 -13.84
CA LEU A 3 30.96 -20.92 -13.44
C LEU A 3 30.70 -20.09 -14.71
N VAL A 4 29.59 -20.35 -15.38
CA VAL A 4 29.11 -19.45 -16.43
C VAL A 4 28.66 -18.19 -15.78
N ARG A 5 29.49 -17.14 -15.79
CA ARG A 5 29.08 -15.78 -15.50
C ARG A 5 28.27 -15.26 -16.67
N SER A 6 26.93 -15.34 -16.59
CA SER A 6 26.09 -14.54 -17.47
C SER A 6 26.16 -13.07 -17.03
N ARG A 7 26.57 -12.17 -17.92
CA ARG A 7 26.51 -10.74 -17.71
C ARG A 7 25.05 -10.34 -17.61
N GLY A 8 24.64 -9.81 -16.45
CA GLY A 8 23.29 -9.25 -16.24
C GLY A 8 22.42 -9.99 -15.22
N LEU A 9 22.92 -11.03 -14.55
CA LEU A 9 22.25 -11.62 -13.40
C LEU A 9 22.70 -10.90 -12.13
N GLY A 10 21.74 -10.40 -11.35
CA GLY A 10 21.94 -9.89 -9.98
C GLY A 10 22.44 -10.99 -9.04
N ASP A 11 22.13 -10.92 -7.79
CA ASP A 11 22.67 -11.82 -6.77
C ASP A 11 22.43 -13.31 -7.05
N VAL A 12 23.51 -14.09 -6.94
CA VAL A 12 23.50 -15.56 -7.05
C VAL A 12 23.21 -16.14 -5.68
N TYR A 13 22.03 -16.68 -5.46
CA TYR A 13 21.75 -17.49 -4.28
C TYR A 13 22.35 -18.88 -4.43
N LYS A 14 23.43 -19.16 -3.71
CA LYS A 14 24.01 -20.50 -3.62
C LYS A 14 23.19 -21.35 -2.65
N ARG A 15 22.36 -22.23 -3.14
CA ARG A 15 21.89 -23.37 -2.36
C ARG A 15 22.92 -24.49 -2.48
N GLN A 16 23.69 -24.71 -1.44
CA GLN A 16 24.65 -25.79 -1.39
C GLN A 16 23.93 -27.05 -0.92
N VAL A 17 23.74 -27.99 -1.85
CA VAL A 17 23.32 -29.35 -1.48
C VAL A 17 24.60 -30.15 -1.17
N ILE A 18 24.81 -30.46 0.10
CA ILE A 18 25.91 -31.31 0.55
C ILE A 18 25.44 -32.77 0.47
N GLY A 19 26.06 -33.54 -0.43
CA GLY A 19 25.85 -34.98 -0.55
C GLY A 19 25.21 -35.41 -1.87
N GLY A 20 26.02 -35.70 -2.86
CA GLY A 20 25.62 -36.28 -4.15
C GLY A 20 26.51 -35.83 -5.30
N GLU A 21 26.57 -36.63 -6.35
CA GLU A 21 27.38 -36.37 -7.55
C GLU A 21 26.84 -35.18 -8.40
N TYR A 22 25.65 -34.71 -8.13
CA TYR A 22 24.98 -33.62 -8.86
C TYR A 22 24.52 -32.50 -7.92
N GLY A 23 24.88 -31.28 -8.26
CA GLY A 23 24.43 -30.07 -7.58
C GLY A 23 23.54 -29.22 -8.49
N THR A 24 22.42 -28.71 -7.98
CA THR A 24 21.58 -27.75 -8.71
C THR A 24 21.87 -26.34 -8.18
N ILE A 25 22.17 -25.41 -9.07
CA ILE A 25 22.34 -23.98 -8.76
C ILE A 25 21.18 -23.24 -9.42
N ALA A 26 20.38 -22.57 -8.61
CA ALA A 26 19.38 -21.63 -9.09
C ALA A 26 19.96 -20.20 -9.04
N CYS A 27 19.95 -19.52 -10.18
CA CYS A 27 20.31 -18.12 -10.29
C CYS A 27 19.05 -17.31 -10.58
N VAL A 28 18.81 -16.28 -9.78
CA VAL A 28 17.71 -15.34 -9.99
C VAL A 28 18.29 -13.94 -10.13
N GLU A 29 17.63 -13.08 -10.89
CA GLU A 29 17.98 -11.66 -10.96
C GLU A 29 17.67 -11.03 -9.62
N GLY A 30 18.62 -10.25 -9.05
CA GLY A 30 18.37 -9.45 -7.86
C GLY A 30 17.58 -8.19 -8.18
N ALA A 31 16.75 -7.75 -7.27
CA ALA A 31 16.01 -6.50 -7.41
C ALA A 31 16.99 -5.30 -7.49
N LYS A 32 16.69 -4.35 -8.38
CA LYS A 32 17.48 -3.12 -8.56
C LYS A 32 17.17 -2.08 -7.49
N PHE A 33 15.94 -2.10 -6.98
CA PHE A 33 15.42 -1.16 -6.02
C PHE A 33 15.14 -1.86 -4.70
N GLN A 34 15.22 -1.08 -3.63
CA GLN A 34 14.79 -1.47 -2.28
C GLN A 34 13.87 -0.38 -1.76
N THR A 35 12.87 -0.76 -0.99
CA THR A 35 11.95 0.17 -0.34
C THR A 35 12.27 0.26 1.14
N LEU A 36 12.35 1.48 1.66
CA LEU A 36 12.28 1.78 3.08
C LEU A 36 10.84 2.15 3.41
N GLN A 37 10.37 1.75 4.56
CA GLN A 37 8.96 1.90 4.93
C GLN A 37 8.81 2.46 6.33
N GLY A 38 7.75 3.23 6.53
CA GLY A 38 7.33 3.74 7.82
C GLY A 38 5.82 3.68 7.91
N ILE A 39 5.32 3.28 9.06
CA ILE A 39 3.89 3.18 9.33
C ILE A 39 3.62 3.87 10.66
N ALA A 40 2.51 4.61 10.69
CA ALA A 40 1.96 5.15 11.92
C ALA A 40 0.45 4.99 11.88
N ARG A 41 -0.15 4.69 13.03
CA ARG A 41 -1.59 4.47 13.19
C ARG A 41 -2.03 5.05 14.52
N ILE A 42 -3.19 5.69 14.54
CA ILE A 42 -3.82 6.20 15.74
C ILE A 42 -5.32 5.93 15.72
N GLY A 43 -5.89 5.62 16.88
CA GLY A 43 -7.33 5.48 17.07
C GLY A 43 -7.99 6.85 17.25
N LYS A 44 -9.22 6.99 16.80
CA LYS A 44 -9.99 8.24 16.88
C LYS A 44 -10.59 8.44 18.28
N GLY A 45 -10.26 9.54 18.94
CA GLY A 45 -10.88 9.94 20.19
C GLY A 45 -10.60 9.00 21.37
N LEU A 46 -11.65 8.48 22.01
CA LEU A 46 -11.58 7.51 23.13
C LEU A 46 -11.52 6.06 22.63
N GLU A 47 -11.72 5.82 21.36
CA GLU A 47 -11.63 4.49 20.76
C GLU A 47 -10.16 4.09 20.62
N GLN A 48 -9.79 2.99 21.23
CA GLN A 48 -8.42 2.46 21.14
C GLN A 48 -8.15 1.74 19.81
N ILE A 49 -9.20 1.44 19.03
CA ILE A 49 -9.13 0.68 17.79
C ILE A 49 -9.53 1.59 16.63
N SER A 50 -8.63 1.77 15.68
CA SER A 50 -8.93 2.41 14.40
C SER A 50 -9.61 1.40 13.47
N GLY A 51 -10.57 1.84 12.67
CA GLY A 51 -11.18 1.06 11.60
C GLY A 51 -10.24 0.71 10.45
N ASP A 52 -9.11 1.40 10.38
CA ASP A 52 -8.11 1.22 9.32
C ASP A 52 -7.29 -0.05 9.49
N THR A 53 -6.93 -0.68 8.38
CA THR A 53 -5.98 -1.80 8.34
C THR A 53 -5.02 -1.59 7.17
N PHE A 54 -3.82 -2.12 7.29
CA PHE A 54 -2.82 -2.06 6.23
C PHE A 54 -2.21 -3.43 5.95
N LEU A 55 -1.75 -3.58 4.70
CA LEU A 55 -0.92 -4.69 4.25
C LEU A 55 0.47 -4.16 3.87
N MET A 56 1.48 -4.97 4.15
CA MET A 56 2.82 -4.76 3.64
C MET A 56 3.48 -6.12 3.41
N LYS A 57 3.64 -6.51 2.15
CA LYS A 57 4.04 -7.87 1.78
C LYS A 57 5.03 -7.89 0.63
N ASP A 58 6.07 -8.70 0.79
CA ASP A 58 6.94 -9.05 -0.32
C ASP A 58 6.27 -10.17 -1.14
N LEU A 59 6.03 -9.90 -2.43
CA LEU A 59 5.35 -10.78 -3.36
C LEU A 59 6.36 -11.47 -4.29
N SER A 60 5.93 -12.55 -4.93
CA SER A 60 6.75 -13.24 -5.92
C SER A 60 7.15 -12.34 -7.08
N GLY A 61 8.29 -12.62 -7.71
CA GLY A 61 8.77 -11.88 -8.88
C GLY A 61 9.33 -10.49 -8.56
N GLY A 62 9.87 -10.28 -7.36
CA GLY A 62 10.49 -9.01 -6.97
C GLY A 62 9.49 -7.85 -6.84
N ARG A 63 8.26 -8.16 -6.50
CA ARG A 63 7.22 -7.15 -6.24
C ARG A 63 7.02 -6.96 -4.74
N LYS A 64 6.60 -5.78 -4.36
CA LYS A 64 6.14 -5.48 -3.00
C LYS A 64 4.74 -4.88 -3.06
N GLY A 65 3.83 -5.45 -2.30
CA GLY A 65 2.47 -4.95 -2.11
C GLY A 65 2.36 -4.14 -0.83
N ILE A 66 1.74 -2.97 -0.95
CA ILE A 66 1.31 -2.16 0.19
C ILE A 66 -0.15 -1.83 -0.05
N ALA A 67 -0.98 -1.98 0.97
CA ALA A 67 -2.38 -1.58 0.89
C ALA A 67 -2.84 -0.92 2.18
N LEU A 68 -3.79 0.01 2.04
CA LEU A 68 -4.59 0.56 3.11
C LEU A 68 -6.06 0.25 2.84
N SER A 69 -6.81 -0.06 3.89
CA SER A 69 -8.25 -0.23 3.85
C SER A 69 -8.86 0.41 5.08
N ASP A 70 -9.90 1.20 4.89
CA ASP A 70 -10.72 1.77 5.95
C ASP A 70 -12.13 1.14 5.90
N GLY A 71 -12.56 0.58 7.02
CA GLY A 71 -13.87 -0.01 7.18
C GLY A 71 -14.94 1.03 7.47
N MET A 72 -16.17 0.77 7.07
CA MET A 72 -17.30 1.66 7.31
C MET A 72 -17.53 1.88 8.81
N GLY A 73 -17.50 3.15 9.24
CA GLY A 73 -17.74 3.53 10.63
C GLY A 73 -16.47 3.60 11.48
N SER A 74 -16.55 3.17 12.74
CA SER A 74 -15.43 3.20 13.68
C SER A 74 -15.44 1.99 14.61
N GLY A 75 -14.34 1.77 15.30
CA GLY A 75 -14.21 0.74 16.32
C GLY A 75 -14.00 -0.67 15.77
N GLU A 76 -14.40 -1.64 16.57
CA GLU A 76 -14.03 -3.05 16.37
C GLU A 76 -14.66 -3.69 15.12
N GLU A 77 -15.85 -3.24 14.74
CA GLU A 77 -16.55 -3.77 13.56
C GLU A 77 -15.89 -3.27 12.27
N ALA A 78 -15.63 -1.97 12.15
CA ALA A 78 -14.91 -1.38 11.03
C ALA A 78 -13.52 -2.00 10.87
N PHE A 79 -12.81 -2.19 11.98
CA PHE A 79 -11.51 -2.87 12.00
C PHE A 79 -11.58 -4.31 11.48
N ARG A 80 -12.62 -5.07 11.88
CA ARG A 80 -12.81 -6.46 11.41
C ARG A 80 -13.05 -6.50 9.90
N ASP A 81 -13.88 -5.59 9.40
CA ASP A 81 -14.23 -5.54 7.99
C ASP A 81 -13.01 -5.14 7.13
N SER A 82 -12.26 -4.11 7.53
CA SER A 82 -11.02 -3.70 6.83
C SER A 82 -9.94 -4.79 6.91
N THR A 83 -9.81 -5.48 8.04
CA THR A 83 -8.86 -6.58 8.20
C THR A 83 -9.19 -7.73 7.24
N MET A 84 -10.45 -8.13 7.16
CA MET A 84 -10.88 -9.16 6.23
C MET A 84 -10.59 -8.80 4.77
N VAL A 85 -10.79 -7.54 4.39
CA VAL A 85 -10.47 -7.05 3.03
C VAL A 85 -8.98 -7.17 2.76
N VAL A 86 -8.15 -6.76 3.70
CA VAL A 86 -6.69 -6.80 3.57
C VAL A 86 -6.17 -8.24 3.50
N GLU A 87 -6.70 -9.15 4.33
CA GLU A 87 -6.35 -10.57 4.32
C GLU A 87 -6.74 -11.24 2.99
N MET A 88 -7.95 -10.97 2.49
CA MET A 88 -8.37 -11.48 1.16
C MET A 88 -7.46 -10.96 0.04
N LEU A 89 -7.09 -9.68 0.07
CA LEU A 89 -6.16 -9.11 -0.90
C LEU A 89 -4.80 -9.81 -0.84
N GLU A 90 -4.26 -10.02 0.35
CA GLU A 90 -2.99 -10.70 0.57
C GLU A 90 -3.01 -12.11 -0.05
N GLU A 91 -4.01 -12.91 0.27
CA GLU A 91 -4.16 -14.27 -0.24
C GLU A 91 -4.24 -14.32 -1.78
N LEU A 92 -5.02 -13.43 -2.38
CA LEU A 92 -5.17 -13.36 -3.83
C LEU A 92 -3.88 -12.91 -4.53
N LEU A 93 -3.17 -11.92 -3.96
CA LEU A 93 -1.89 -11.46 -4.51
C LEU A 93 -0.79 -12.52 -4.37
N GLU A 94 -0.74 -13.26 -3.26
CA GLU A 94 0.18 -14.39 -3.07
C GLU A 94 -0.12 -15.54 -4.01
N ALA A 95 -1.40 -15.80 -4.30
CA ALA A 95 -1.82 -16.77 -5.31
C ALA A 95 -1.50 -16.35 -6.75
N GLY A 96 -1.01 -15.12 -6.94
CA GLY A 96 -0.56 -14.59 -8.23
C GLY A 96 -1.65 -13.96 -9.08
N PHE A 97 -2.82 -13.68 -8.53
CA PHE A 97 -3.86 -12.96 -9.27
C PHE A 97 -3.40 -11.52 -9.56
N PRO A 98 -3.73 -10.99 -10.76
CA PRO A 98 -3.61 -9.56 -11.02
C PRO A 98 -4.44 -8.76 -10.01
N VAL A 99 -3.93 -7.61 -9.55
CA VAL A 99 -4.57 -6.83 -8.49
C VAL A 99 -6.00 -6.41 -8.85
N GLU A 100 -6.22 -6.02 -10.10
CA GLU A 100 -7.56 -5.66 -10.60
C GLU A 100 -8.54 -6.83 -10.47
N THR A 101 -8.12 -8.04 -10.87
CA THR A 101 -8.92 -9.26 -10.72
C THR A 101 -9.17 -9.57 -9.25
N ALA A 102 -8.16 -9.44 -8.40
CA ALA A 102 -8.30 -9.64 -6.96
C ALA A 102 -9.36 -8.70 -6.37
N VAL A 103 -9.30 -7.40 -6.68
CA VAL A 103 -10.27 -6.42 -6.20
C VAL A 103 -11.69 -6.71 -6.69
N GLN A 104 -11.87 -7.12 -7.95
CA GLN A 104 -13.18 -7.51 -8.47
C GLN A 104 -13.75 -8.75 -7.78
N MET A 105 -12.91 -9.76 -7.52
CA MET A 105 -13.31 -10.96 -6.78
C MET A 105 -13.72 -10.61 -5.33
N MET A 106 -12.94 -9.79 -4.65
CA MET A 106 -13.24 -9.30 -3.31
C MET A 106 -14.55 -8.52 -3.27
N ASN A 107 -14.74 -7.57 -4.20
CA ASN A 107 -15.98 -6.83 -4.33
C ASN A 107 -17.19 -7.75 -4.50
N THR A 108 -17.07 -8.75 -5.37
CA THR A 108 -18.13 -9.74 -5.60
C THR A 108 -18.46 -10.52 -4.31
N ALA A 109 -17.44 -10.96 -3.58
CA ALA A 109 -17.62 -11.68 -2.31
C ALA A 109 -18.30 -10.81 -1.24
N LEU A 110 -17.94 -9.52 -1.16
CA LEU A 110 -18.53 -8.58 -0.23
C LEU A 110 -20.00 -8.28 -0.54
N VAL A 111 -20.35 -8.15 -1.80
CA VAL A 111 -21.74 -7.83 -2.22
C VAL A 111 -22.67 -9.04 -2.06
N ILE A 112 -22.23 -10.25 -2.40
CA ILE A 112 -23.10 -11.44 -2.40
C ILE A 112 -23.29 -12.04 -1.00
N GLY A 113 -22.31 -11.94 -0.14
CA GLY A 113 -22.24 -12.73 1.11
C GLY A 113 -23.00 -12.17 2.31
N ARG A 114 -23.75 -11.04 2.20
CA ARG A 114 -24.20 -10.32 3.40
C ARG A 114 -25.64 -9.82 3.34
N GLU A 115 -26.31 -9.86 4.51
CA GLU A 115 -27.62 -9.23 4.73
C GLU A 115 -27.49 -7.70 4.90
N GLU A 116 -26.36 -7.20 5.36
CA GLU A 116 -26.07 -5.76 5.56
C GLU A 116 -25.02 -5.28 4.57
N VAL A 117 -25.22 -4.06 4.06
CA VAL A 117 -24.26 -3.40 3.18
C VAL A 117 -23.04 -3.02 4.00
N LYS A 118 -21.93 -3.68 3.75
CA LYS A 118 -20.63 -3.34 4.34
C LYS A 118 -19.68 -3.02 3.21
N PHE A 119 -19.04 -1.88 3.32
CA PHE A 119 -18.08 -1.43 2.32
C PHE A 119 -16.80 -0.97 2.99
N CYS A 120 -15.71 -1.10 2.26
CA CYS A 120 -14.40 -0.62 2.70
C CYS A 120 -13.75 0.16 1.57
N THR A 121 -12.98 1.16 1.93
CA THR A 121 -12.06 1.78 0.98
C THR A 121 -10.91 0.81 0.69
N LEU A 122 -10.30 0.95 -0.46
CA LEU A 122 -9.11 0.17 -0.79
C LEU A 122 -8.14 1.04 -1.59
N ASP A 123 -6.92 1.17 -1.06
CA ASP A 123 -5.79 1.81 -1.69
C ASP A 123 -4.63 0.82 -1.78
N VAL A 124 -4.17 0.50 -2.98
CA VAL A 124 -3.13 -0.52 -3.21
C VAL A 124 -2.00 0.07 -4.03
N CYS A 125 -0.76 -0.16 -3.58
CA CYS A 125 0.47 0.10 -4.32
C CYS A 125 1.23 -1.19 -4.55
N LEU A 126 1.50 -1.53 -5.81
CA LEU A 126 2.34 -2.65 -6.17
C LEU A 126 3.64 -2.16 -6.81
N PHE A 127 4.73 -2.27 -6.07
CA PHE A 127 6.07 -1.90 -6.54
C PHE A 127 6.70 -3.05 -7.31
N ASP A 128 7.19 -2.78 -8.52
CA ASP A 128 8.10 -3.65 -9.26
C ASP A 128 9.55 -3.24 -8.94
N LEU A 129 10.21 -4.00 -8.08
CA LEU A 129 11.56 -3.70 -7.62
C LEU A 129 12.65 -3.98 -8.67
N TYR A 130 12.32 -4.64 -9.78
CA TYR A 130 13.23 -4.79 -10.91
C TYR A 130 13.19 -3.58 -11.85
N ARG A 131 12.01 -3.01 -12.07
CA ARG A 131 11.80 -1.91 -13.02
C ARG A 131 11.83 -0.55 -12.36
N GLY A 132 11.45 -0.45 -11.09
CA GLY A 132 11.26 0.82 -10.40
C GLY A 132 9.92 1.48 -10.73
N SER A 133 8.92 0.69 -11.09
CA SER A 133 7.56 1.20 -11.33
C SER A 133 6.63 0.84 -10.19
N CYS A 134 5.59 1.62 -10.03
CA CYS A 134 4.52 1.37 -9.07
C CYS A 134 3.16 1.41 -9.77
N GLU A 135 2.36 0.40 -9.54
CA GLU A 135 0.97 0.31 -9.95
C GLU A 135 0.08 0.67 -8.77
N PHE A 136 -0.77 1.66 -8.94
CA PHE A 136 -1.76 2.10 -7.96
C PHE A 136 -3.13 1.61 -8.38
N VAL A 137 -3.87 1.07 -7.43
CA VAL A 137 -5.26 0.63 -7.61
C VAL A 137 -6.08 1.14 -6.44
N LYS A 138 -7.12 1.91 -6.73
CA LYS A 138 -7.93 2.60 -5.73
C LYS A 138 -9.41 2.32 -5.93
N ALA A 139 -10.12 2.19 -4.79
CA ALA A 139 -11.58 2.12 -4.75
C ALA A 139 -12.08 2.89 -3.52
N GLY A 140 -12.64 4.08 -3.75
CA GLY A 140 -13.18 4.95 -2.71
C GLY A 140 -12.17 5.45 -1.69
N ALA A 141 -10.87 5.32 -1.95
CA ALA A 141 -9.82 5.64 -1.00
C ALA A 141 -9.38 7.11 -1.08
N ALA A 142 -8.83 7.63 0.01
CA ALA A 142 -8.22 8.95 0.08
C ALA A 142 -7.05 9.10 -0.92
N ALA A 143 -6.60 10.32 -1.15
CA ALA A 143 -5.50 10.59 -2.07
C ALA A 143 -4.19 9.95 -1.60
N THR A 144 -3.44 9.39 -2.55
CA THR A 144 -2.05 8.96 -2.38
C THR A 144 -1.13 10.00 -2.98
N PHE A 145 -0.04 10.31 -2.31
CA PHE A 145 0.89 11.36 -2.73
C PHE A 145 2.23 10.74 -3.12
N ILE A 146 2.81 11.22 -4.23
CA ILE A 146 4.13 10.82 -4.69
C ILE A 146 5.04 12.03 -4.61
N LYS A 147 5.95 12.03 -3.64
CA LYS A 147 6.98 13.06 -3.53
C LYS A 147 8.14 12.69 -4.44
N LYS A 148 8.33 13.48 -5.45
CA LYS A 148 9.52 13.50 -6.29
C LYS A 148 10.47 14.62 -5.85
N LYS A 149 11.65 14.68 -6.45
CA LYS A 149 12.67 15.68 -6.09
C LYS A 149 12.14 17.12 -6.03
N ASP A 150 11.37 17.51 -7.04
CA ASP A 150 10.97 18.91 -7.24
C ASP A 150 9.47 19.16 -7.09
N LYS A 151 8.68 18.12 -6.90
CA LYS A 151 7.20 18.22 -6.83
C LYS A 151 6.58 17.08 -6.05
N VAL A 152 5.36 17.30 -5.60
CA VAL A 152 4.46 16.26 -5.09
C VAL A 152 3.31 16.09 -6.09
N GLU A 153 3.10 14.89 -6.56
CA GLU A 153 1.97 14.49 -7.38
C GLU A 153 0.94 13.79 -6.51
N LYS A 154 -0.35 13.86 -6.86
CA LYS A 154 -1.41 13.13 -6.15
C LYS A 154 -2.14 12.19 -7.09
N ILE A 155 -2.50 11.01 -6.57
CA ILE A 155 -3.37 10.02 -7.20
C ILE A 155 -4.65 9.98 -6.40
N VAL A 156 -5.76 10.27 -7.03
CA VAL A 156 -7.08 10.33 -6.39
C VAL A 156 -7.94 9.17 -6.82
N SER A 157 -8.86 8.76 -5.96
CA SER A 157 -9.93 7.83 -6.32
C SER A 157 -11.17 8.60 -6.74
N THR A 158 -11.77 8.20 -7.84
CA THR A 158 -13.03 8.75 -8.36
C THR A 158 -14.17 7.73 -8.27
N THR A 159 -13.86 6.52 -7.83
CA THR A 159 -14.74 5.38 -7.75
C THR A 159 -15.34 5.15 -6.36
N LEU A 160 -16.32 4.27 -6.27
CA LEU A 160 -16.93 3.89 -5.00
C LEU A 160 -16.03 2.88 -4.24
N PRO A 161 -16.18 2.81 -2.90
CA PRO A 161 -15.57 1.74 -2.11
C PRO A 161 -16.04 0.36 -2.56
N ILE A 162 -15.23 -0.67 -2.28
CA ILE A 162 -15.60 -2.06 -2.53
C ILE A 162 -16.75 -2.49 -1.61
N GLY A 163 -17.65 -3.31 -2.14
CA GLY A 163 -18.82 -3.82 -1.42
C GLY A 163 -20.09 -2.98 -1.59
N VAL A 164 -20.03 -1.80 -2.24
CA VAL A 164 -21.20 -0.93 -2.46
C VAL A 164 -22.09 -1.43 -3.59
N ILE A 165 -21.49 -1.80 -4.72
CA ILE A 165 -22.21 -2.22 -5.93
C ILE A 165 -21.56 -3.45 -6.57
N GLN A 166 -22.34 -4.25 -7.32
CA GLN A 166 -21.84 -5.48 -7.93
C GLN A 166 -20.71 -5.26 -8.94
N ASN A 167 -20.88 -4.27 -9.81
CA ASN A 167 -19.89 -3.95 -10.84
C ASN A 167 -19.19 -2.66 -10.45
N ILE A 168 -18.04 -2.79 -9.82
CA ILE A 168 -17.23 -1.66 -9.42
C ILE A 168 -16.26 -1.28 -10.55
N GLU A 169 -16.17 0.02 -10.80
CA GLU A 169 -15.05 0.59 -11.53
C GLU A 169 -13.87 0.77 -10.57
N ILE A 170 -12.66 0.63 -11.06
CA ILE A 170 -11.43 0.70 -10.28
C ILE A 170 -10.52 1.73 -10.94
N ASP A 171 -10.08 2.71 -10.14
CA ASP A 171 -9.05 3.64 -10.60
C ASP A 171 -7.70 2.90 -10.63
N ARG A 172 -7.02 2.95 -11.76
CA ARG A 172 -5.72 2.34 -11.96
C ARG A 172 -4.75 3.31 -12.60
N GLU A 173 -3.60 3.48 -11.99
CA GLU A 173 -2.51 4.31 -12.50
C GLU A 173 -1.17 3.59 -12.34
N VAL A 174 -0.27 3.78 -13.30
CA VAL A 174 1.10 3.25 -13.26
C VAL A 174 2.07 4.39 -13.45
N CYS A 175 3.04 4.50 -12.57
CA CYS A 175 4.11 5.49 -12.70
C CYS A 175 5.48 4.87 -12.45
N ASP A 176 6.51 5.50 -13.04
CA ASP A 176 7.90 5.19 -12.74
C ASP A 176 8.37 6.00 -11.54
N LEU A 177 9.09 5.31 -10.66
CA LEU A 177 9.71 5.86 -9.46
C LEU A 177 11.23 5.80 -9.57
N GLU A 178 11.87 6.82 -9.03
CA GLU A 178 13.32 6.91 -8.96
C GLU A 178 13.81 6.74 -7.51
N SER A 179 15.11 6.53 -7.37
CA SER A 179 15.73 6.47 -6.04
C SER A 179 15.59 7.81 -5.33
N GLY A 180 14.98 7.80 -4.16
CA GLY A 180 14.70 9.01 -3.38
C GLY A 180 13.28 9.54 -3.54
N ASP A 181 12.45 8.90 -4.37
CA ASP A 181 11.01 9.18 -4.40
C ASP A 181 10.31 8.53 -3.20
N TYR A 182 9.23 9.16 -2.75
CA TYR A 182 8.41 8.65 -1.65
C TYR A 182 6.96 8.51 -2.10
N VAL A 183 6.34 7.39 -1.73
CA VAL A 183 4.89 7.19 -1.83
C VAL A 183 4.30 7.32 -0.43
N VAL A 184 3.37 8.25 -0.26
CA VAL A 184 2.69 8.54 1.01
C VAL A 184 1.22 8.21 0.85
N MET A 185 0.79 7.15 1.52
CA MET A 185 -0.60 6.70 1.56
C MET A 185 -1.20 7.11 2.90
N VAL A 186 -2.40 7.65 2.86
CA VAL A 186 -3.13 8.10 4.06
C VAL A 186 -4.58 7.65 3.96
N THR A 187 -5.22 7.48 5.12
CA THR A 187 -6.67 7.34 5.21
C THR A 187 -7.33 8.72 5.34
N ASP A 188 -8.63 8.80 5.14
CA ASP A 188 -9.41 10.04 5.26
C ASP A 188 -9.27 10.67 6.65
N GLY A 189 -9.15 9.86 7.70
CA GLY A 189 -8.94 10.33 9.06
C GLY A 189 -7.70 11.24 9.22
N VAL A 190 -6.67 11.04 8.42
CA VAL A 190 -5.48 11.91 8.40
C VAL A 190 -5.76 13.22 7.68
N LEU A 191 -6.47 13.18 6.55
CA LEU A 191 -6.86 14.38 5.80
C LEU A 191 -7.89 15.21 6.56
N ASP A 192 -8.87 14.59 7.18
CA ASP A 192 -9.93 15.24 7.94
C ASP A 192 -9.45 16.00 9.19
N ALA A 193 -8.27 15.65 9.66
CA ALA A 193 -7.63 16.38 10.75
C ALA A 193 -7.00 17.71 10.29
N LEU A 194 -6.83 17.92 9.00
CA LEU A 194 -6.40 19.18 8.41
C LEU A 194 -7.59 20.16 8.31
N PRO A 195 -7.35 21.48 8.27
CA PRO A 195 -8.41 22.47 8.07
C PRO A 195 -9.26 22.16 6.84
N ALA A 196 -10.59 22.25 6.98
CA ALA A 196 -11.60 21.74 6.03
C ALA A 196 -11.58 22.32 4.60
N LYS A 197 -10.67 23.23 4.29
CA LYS A 197 -10.48 23.75 2.94
C LYS A 197 -9.13 23.28 2.41
N GLU A 198 -9.15 22.67 1.21
CA GLU A 198 -7.93 22.33 0.49
C GLU A 198 -7.02 21.34 1.26
N GLN A 199 -7.61 20.34 1.91
CA GLN A 199 -6.90 19.35 2.72
C GLN A 199 -5.79 18.64 1.93
N GLU A 200 -6.06 18.26 0.69
CA GLU A 200 -5.06 17.61 -0.16
C GLU A 200 -3.92 18.55 -0.54
N GLU A 201 -4.22 19.82 -0.83
CA GLU A 201 -3.22 20.84 -1.14
C GLU A 201 -2.35 21.14 0.09
N GLN A 202 -2.95 21.20 1.28
CA GLN A 202 -2.19 21.33 2.53
C GLN A 202 -1.30 20.13 2.78
N MET A 203 -1.78 18.90 2.50
CA MET A 203 -0.97 17.70 2.60
C MET A 203 0.21 17.74 1.62
N ILE A 204 -0.02 18.21 0.38
CA ILE A 204 1.04 18.43 -0.60
C ILE A 204 2.10 19.40 -0.05
N ASP A 205 1.69 20.52 0.52
CA ASP A 205 2.60 21.51 1.11
C ASP A 205 3.41 20.93 2.27
N ILE A 206 2.78 20.15 3.14
CA ILE A 206 3.45 19.47 4.25
C ILE A 206 4.51 18.51 3.71
N ILE A 207 4.14 17.63 2.77
CA ILE A 207 5.04 16.64 2.18
C ILE A 207 6.17 17.35 1.43
N GLN A 208 5.87 18.40 0.65
CA GLN A 208 6.86 19.14 -0.14
C GLN A 208 7.92 19.78 0.76
N ASN A 209 7.50 20.40 1.85
CA ASN A 209 8.38 21.15 2.75
C ASN A 209 9.09 20.29 3.80
N THR A 210 8.72 19.00 3.94
CA THR A 210 9.35 18.10 4.90
C THR A 210 10.55 17.40 4.25
N ASN A 211 11.71 17.47 4.91
CA ASN A 211 12.87 16.65 4.53
C ASN A 211 12.72 15.26 5.15
N ILE A 212 12.30 14.29 4.35
CA ILE A 212 12.07 12.91 4.80
C ILE A 212 13.42 12.18 4.81
N VAL A 213 13.94 11.94 6.00
CA VAL A 213 15.17 11.14 6.21
C VAL A 213 14.80 9.73 6.64
N ASN A 214 13.81 9.61 7.51
CA ASN A 214 13.33 8.34 8.06
C ASN A 214 11.82 8.22 7.82
N PRO A 215 11.35 7.25 7.02
CA PRO A 215 9.93 7.09 6.74
C PRO A 215 9.05 6.89 7.99
N THR A 216 9.56 6.22 9.03
CA THR A 216 8.81 6.01 10.27
C THR A 216 8.62 7.32 11.04
N GLU A 217 9.68 8.12 11.17
CA GLU A 217 9.59 9.44 11.82
C GLU A 217 8.66 10.37 11.05
N PHE A 218 8.69 10.30 9.72
CA PHE A 218 7.79 11.08 8.89
C PHE A 218 6.32 10.65 9.08
N ALA A 219 6.02 9.35 9.05
CA ALA A 219 4.68 8.84 9.28
C ALA A 219 4.15 9.26 10.68
N LEU A 220 4.98 9.21 11.71
CA LEU A 220 4.65 9.69 13.05
C LEU A 220 4.40 11.20 13.08
N SER A 221 5.19 12.00 12.34
CA SER A 221 5.01 13.45 12.28
C SER A 221 3.68 13.84 11.63
N LEU A 222 3.23 13.10 10.61
CA LEU A 222 1.92 13.33 10.00
C LEU A 222 0.77 13.10 10.99
N ILE A 223 0.86 12.07 11.82
CA ILE A 223 -0.13 11.81 12.87
C ILE A 223 -0.15 12.95 13.91
N HIS A 224 1.01 13.43 14.33
CA HIS A 224 1.08 14.55 15.29
C HIS A 224 0.50 15.85 14.72
N ILE A 225 0.59 16.08 13.42
CA ILE A 225 -0.06 17.24 12.77
C ILE A 225 -1.58 17.06 12.77
N SER A 226 -2.05 15.83 12.63
CA SER A 226 -3.48 15.49 12.64
C SER A 226 -4.11 15.43 14.04
N GLU A 227 -3.31 15.33 15.11
CA GLU A 227 -3.84 15.43 16.47
C GLU A 227 -4.13 16.91 16.81
N PRO A 228 -5.40 17.28 17.08
CA PRO A 228 -5.66 18.60 17.64
C PRO A 228 -4.93 18.68 18.99
N THR A 229 -4.06 19.68 19.13
CA THR A 229 -3.41 20.01 20.41
C THR A 229 -4.48 20.07 21.51
N ARG A 230 -4.59 19.00 22.30
CA ARG A 230 -5.41 19.05 23.51
C ARG A 230 -4.69 19.98 24.49
N PRO A 231 -5.32 21.06 24.94
CA PRO A 231 -4.83 21.76 26.12
C PRO A 231 -4.89 20.77 27.29
N TYR A 232 -3.78 20.63 27.99
CA TYR A 232 -3.68 19.89 29.24
C TYR A 232 -4.61 20.52 30.30
#